data_6fd72bdfb186e72eb222874e9192711a
#
_entry.id   6fd72bdfb186e72eb222874e9192711a
#
_cell.length_a   1.000
_cell.length_b   1.000
_cell.length_c   1.000
_cell.angle_alpha   90.00
_cell.angle_beta   90.00
_cell.angle_gamma   90.00
#
_symmetry.space_group_name_H-M   'P 1'
#
loop_
_entity.id
_entity.type
_entity.pdbx_description
1 polymer ?
#
loop_
_entity_poly.entity_id
_entity_poly.type
_entity_poly.pdbx_seq_one_letter_code
_entity_poly.pdbx_strand_id
1 'polypeptide(L)'
;QVEYSPANSSRLWAMIQAQKEEEGGLYRSDDGGKTWSRINRDHKLRQRGWYYSHINADPVNENIIYASNTGFYKSVDGGKTFDERLYTQHGDNHGVWINPNDNKIMINCNDGGANVSLNGGETWSTQLNQPTPEFYRLTVDNQFPFRMYAGQQDNSTISVTSRGLPALTPFQNWFNAGGTEC
;
A
#
# COMPACT_ATOMS: atom_id res chain seq x y z
N GLN A 1 8.54 -8.34 -10.89
CA GLN A 1 8.61 -9.11 -9.63
C GLN A 1 8.25 -10.56 -9.88
N VAL A 2 8.90 -11.49 -9.17
CA VAL A 2 8.53 -12.91 -9.12
C VAL A 2 8.14 -13.26 -7.70
N GLU A 3 7.09 -14.05 -7.55
CA GLU A 3 6.55 -14.52 -6.27
C GLU A 3 6.27 -16.02 -6.36
N TYR A 4 6.52 -16.76 -5.30
CA TYR A 4 6.18 -18.18 -5.20
C TYR A 4 5.03 -18.39 -4.21
N SER A 5 4.28 -19.48 -4.39
CA SER A 5 3.23 -19.85 -3.44
C SER A 5 3.83 -20.63 -2.26
N PRO A 6 3.73 -20.12 -1.01
CA PRO A 6 4.12 -20.93 0.15
C PRO A 6 3.24 -22.18 0.33
N ALA A 7 1.98 -22.12 -0.15
CA ALA A 7 1.05 -23.25 -0.10
C ALA A 7 1.31 -24.32 -1.18
N ASN A 8 2.04 -23.97 -2.26
CA ASN A 8 2.38 -24.90 -3.35
C ASN A 8 3.68 -24.45 -4.01
N SER A 9 4.79 -25.10 -3.67
CA SER A 9 6.14 -24.74 -4.16
C SER A 9 6.33 -24.85 -5.67
N SER A 10 5.43 -25.54 -6.40
CA SER A 10 5.47 -25.62 -7.86
C SER A 10 4.80 -24.41 -8.54
N ARG A 11 4.03 -23.60 -7.79
CA ARG A 11 3.31 -22.45 -8.33
C ARG A 11 4.10 -21.16 -8.10
N LEU A 12 4.34 -20.44 -9.18
CA LEU A 12 4.98 -19.13 -9.18
C LEU A 12 4.18 -18.15 -10.02
N TRP A 13 4.30 -16.88 -9.68
CA TRP A 13 3.79 -15.77 -10.48
C TRP A 13 4.90 -14.80 -10.83
N ALA A 14 4.78 -14.18 -11.99
CA ALA A 14 5.67 -13.10 -12.42
C ALA A 14 4.83 -11.93 -12.94
N MET A 15 4.95 -10.76 -12.29
CA MET A 15 4.42 -9.51 -12.80
C MET A 15 5.45 -8.90 -13.74
N ILE A 16 5.11 -8.78 -15.01
CA ILE A 16 6.01 -8.33 -16.07
C ILE A 16 5.53 -6.98 -16.59
N GLN A 17 6.40 -5.97 -16.44
CA GLN A 17 6.31 -4.73 -17.18
C GLN A 17 7.15 -4.89 -18.44
N ALA A 18 6.51 -4.91 -19.60
CA ALA A 18 7.18 -5.04 -20.87
C ALA A 18 7.26 -3.69 -21.62
N GLN A 19 8.22 -3.57 -22.52
CA GLN A 19 8.33 -2.39 -23.39
C GLN A 19 7.08 -2.22 -24.26
N LYS A 20 6.57 -3.34 -24.79
CA LYS A 20 5.29 -3.36 -25.48
C LYS A 20 4.19 -3.76 -24.50
N GLU A 21 3.19 -2.92 -24.41
CA GLU A 21 2.08 -3.11 -23.46
C GLU A 21 1.39 -4.47 -23.60
N GLU A 22 1.22 -4.95 -24.82
CA GLU A 22 0.62 -6.24 -25.12
C GLU A 22 1.42 -7.45 -24.63
N GLU A 23 2.69 -7.26 -24.28
CA GLU A 23 3.57 -8.33 -23.74
C GLU A 23 3.60 -8.31 -22.20
N GLY A 24 3.19 -7.21 -21.57
CA GLY A 24 3.08 -7.08 -20.12
C GLY A 24 1.91 -7.87 -19.53
N GLY A 25 1.95 -8.11 -18.22
CA GLY A 25 0.87 -8.78 -17.51
C GLY A 25 1.33 -9.67 -16.37
N LEU A 26 0.38 -10.42 -15.81
CA LEU A 26 0.65 -11.44 -14.81
C LEU A 26 0.81 -12.80 -15.50
N TYR A 27 1.96 -13.40 -15.31
CA TYR A 27 2.30 -14.74 -15.77
C TYR A 27 2.28 -15.71 -14.59
N ARG A 28 1.92 -16.97 -14.86
CA ARG A 28 1.95 -18.05 -13.86
C ARG A 28 2.65 -19.28 -14.42
N SER A 29 3.42 -19.92 -13.57
CA SER A 29 3.94 -21.26 -13.73
C SER A 29 3.30 -22.17 -12.67
N ASP A 30 2.99 -23.40 -13.05
CA ASP A 30 2.50 -24.46 -12.16
C ASP A 30 3.49 -25.66 -12.12
N ASP A 31 4.71 -25.50 -12.63
CA ASP A 31 5.73 -26.56 -12.78
C ASP A 31 7.12 -26.16 -12.28
N GLY A 32 7.17 -25.24 -11.32
CA GLY A 32 8.42 -24.77 -10.72
C GLY A 32 9.22 -23.84 -11.63
N GLY A 33 8.54 -23.10 -12.51
CA GLY A 33 9.17 -22.09 -13.37
C GLY A 33 9.66 -22.63 -14.71
N LYS A 34 9.39 -23.90 -15.06
CA LYS A 34 9.82 -24.49 -16.33
C LYS A 34 8.99 -23.94 -17.51
N THR A 35 7.69 -23.78 -17.31
CA THR A 35 6.81 -23.18 -18.31
C THR A 35 5.97 -22.05 -17.68
N TRP A 36 5.63 -21.05 -18.50
CA TRP A 36 4.93 -19.87 -18.07
C TRP A 36 3.76 -19.54 -19.01
N SER A 37 2.62 -19.22 -18.45
CA SER A 37 1.45 -18.75 -19.19
C SER A 37 1.01 -17.39 -18.69
N ARG A 38 0.75 -16.46 -19.61
CA ARG A 38 0.17 -15.16 -19.24
C ARG A 38 -1.32 -15.36 -18.94
N ILE A 39 -1.67 -15.21 -17.66
CA ILE A 39 -3.02 -15.48 -17.14
C ILE A 39 -3.87 -14.23 -16.99
N ASN A 40 -3.25 -13.04 -16.87
CA ASN A 40 -3.96 -11.78 -16.76
C ASN A 40 -3.22 -10.67 -17.51
N ARG A 41 -3.96 -9.80 -18.21
CA ARG A 41 -3.43 -8.69 -19.03
C ARG A 41 -3.80 -7.33 -18.49
N ASP A 42 -4.59 -7.27 -17.43
CA ASP A 42 -5.14 -6.03 -16.92
C ASP A 42 -4.01 -5.08 -16.50
N HIS A 43 -4.03 -3.90 -17.10
CA HIS A 43 -3.04 -2.85 -16.82
C HIS A 43 -3.12 -2.35 -15.37
N LYS A 44 -4.32 -2.41 -14.74
CA LYS A 44 -4.50 -1.95 -13.36
C LYS A 44 -3.58 -2.64 -12.37
N LEU A 45 -3.13 -3.88 -12.65
CA LEU A 45 -2.25 -4.65 -11.76
C LEU A 45 -0.79 -4.16 -11.79
N ARG A 46 -0.42 -3.28 -12.76
CA ARG A 46 0.96 -2.83 -12.99
C ARG A 46 1.05 -1.35 -13.36
N GLN A 47 0.11 -0.54 -12.90
CA GLN A 47 0.03 0.90 -13.25
C GLN A 47 1.31 1.67 -12.93
N ARG A 48 2.02 1.32 -11.88
CA ARG A 48 3.28 1.92 -11.45
C ARG A 48 4.46 0.94 -11.52
N GLY A 49 4.48 0.08 -12.54
CA GLY A 49 5.46 -0.99 -12.71
C GLY A 49 6.92 -0.52 -12.75
N TRP A 50 7.17 0.74 -13.12
CA TRP A 50 8.49 1.38 -13.10
C TRP A 50 8.88 1.89 -11.70
N TYR A 51 7.96 2.00 -10.75
CA TYR A 51 8.20 2.53 -9.41
C TYR A 51 7.84 1.48 -8.35
N TYR A 52 6.56 1.15 -8.19
CA TYR A 52 6.12 0.10 -7.31
C TYR A 52 4.93 -0.65 -7.94
N SER A 53 5.01 -1.95 -7.92
CA SER A 53 3.92 -2.84 -8.30
C SER A 53 4.28 -4.22 -7.75
N HIS A 54 3.58 -4.64 -6.71
CA HIS A 54 3.94 -5.84 -5.95
C HIS A 54 2.85 -6.89 -6.06
N ILE A 55 3.28 -8.16 -6.06
CA ILE A 55 2.40 -9.30 -5.90
C ILE A 55 2.82 -10.09 -4.67
N ASN A 56 1.85 -10.58 -3.91
CA ASN A 56 2.07 -11.36 -2.70
C ASN A 56 1.12 -12.57 -2.69
N ALA A 57 1.68 -13.77 -2.61
CA ALA A 57 0.91 -15.00 -2.53
C ALA A 57 0.39 -15.23 -1.11
N ASP A 58 -0.82 -15.75 -1.00
CA ASP A 58 -1.39 -16.19 0.27
C ASP A 58 -0.60 -17.42 0.78
N PRO A 59 -0.16 -17.42 2.04
CA PRO A 59 0.67 -18.51 2.56
C PRO A 59 -0.09 -19.82 2.80
N VAL A 60 -1.43 -19.77 2.82
CA VAL A 60 -2.29 -20.92 3.16
C VAL A 60 -3.03 -21.46 1.94
N ASN A 61 -3.39 -20.58 0.99
CA ASN A 61 -4.19 -20.95 -0.19
C ASN A 61 -3.48 -20.59 -1.49
N GLU A 62 -3.07 -21.61 -2.23
CA GLU A 62 -2.37 -21.45 -3.52
C GLU A 62 -3.15 -20.71 -4.61
N ASN A 63 -4.46 -20.52 -4.47
CA ASN A 63 -5.29 -19.81 -5.44
C ASN A 63 -5.50 -18.33 -5.07
N ILE A 64 -5.02 -17.90 -3.91
CA ILE A 64 -5.13 -16.51 -3.49
C ILE A 64 -3.81 -15.78 -3.74
N ILE A 65 -3.90 -14.66 -4.45
CA ILE A 65 -2.78 -13.74 -4.67
C ILE A 65 -3.29 -12.30 -4.60
N TYR A 66 -2.47 -11.43 -4.08
CA TYR A 66 -2.74 -10.00 -3.95
C TYR A 66 -1.82 -9.22 -4.88
N ALA A 67 -2.33 -8.12 -5.43
CA ALA A 67 -1.54 -7.14 -6.16
C ALA A 67 -1.68 -5.77 -5.51
N SER A 68 -0.54 -5.13 -5.24
CA SER A 68 -0.44 -3.82 -4.60
C SER A 68 0.22 -2.84 -5.55
N ASN A 69 -0.46 -1.73 -5.81
CA ASN A 69 0.04 -0.56 -6.51
C ASN A 69 -0.87 0.64 -6.15
N THR A 70 -1.31 1.49 -7.08
CA THR A 70 -2.28 2.56 -6.79
C THR A 70 -3.55 2.03 -6.13
N GLY A 71 -3.94 0.79 -6.41
CA GLY A 71 -4.99 0.06 -5.72
C GLY A 71 -4.46 -1.19 -5.00
N PHE A 72 -5.35 -1.85 -4.25
CA PHE A 72 -5.09 -3.13 -3.62
C PHE A 72 -6.11 -4.15 -4.13
N TYR A 73 -5.63 -5.21 -4.75
CA TYR A 73 -6.45 -6.17 -5.49
C TYR A 73 -6.23 -7.58 -4.97
N LYS A 74 -7.30 -8.38 -4.94
CA LYS A 74 -7.27 -9.79 -4.54
C LYS A 74 -7.77 -10.66 -5.67
N SER A 75 -7.07 -11.76 -5.93
CA SER A 75 -7.53 -12.87 -6.75
C SER A 75 -7.76 -14.08 -5.87
N VAL A 76 -8.79 -14.85 -6.18
CA VAL A 76 -9.12 -16.13 -5.53
C VAL A 76 -9.10 -17.31 -6.52
N ASP A 77 -8.67 -17.07 -7.75
CA ASP A 77 -8.64 -18.04 -8.87
C ASP A 77 -7.22 -18.23 -9.45
N GLY A 78 -6.22 -17.94 -8.62
CA GLY A 78 -4.82 -18.08 -8.98
C GLY A 78 -4.30 -16.99 -9.91
N GLY A 79 -4.90 -15.79 -9.88
CA GLY A 79 -4.46 -14.63 -10.63
C GLY A 79 -5.16 -14.41 -11.97
N LYS A 80 -6.20 -15.19 -12.30
CA LYS A 80 -6.95 -15.02 -13.56
C LYS A 80 -7.83 -13.78 -13.52
N THR A 81 -8.53 -13.57 -12.40
CA THR A 81 -9.34 -12.37 -12.14
C THR A 81 -8.98 -11.72 -10.83
N PHE A 82 -9.19 -10.41 -10.71
CA PHE A 82 -8.93 -9.63 -9.50
C PHE A 82 -10.14 -8.80 -9.13
N ASP A 83 -10.54 -8.87 -7.86
CA ASP A 83 -11.61 -8.06 -7.29
C ASP A 83 -11.06 -6.68 -6.87
N GLU A 84 -11.78 -5.62 -7.22
CA GLU A 84 -11.42 -4.24 -6.85
C GLU A 84 -11.96 -3.83 -5.47
N ARG A 85 -12.72 -4.70 -4.82
CA ARG A 85 -13.46 -4.38 -3.60
C ARG A 85 -12.63 -4.38 -2.31
N LEU A 86 -11.32 -4.67 -2.36
CA LEU A 86 -10.47 -4.50 -1.18
C LEU A 86 -10.15 -3.03 -0.99
N TYR A 87 -11.06 -2.32 -0.35
CA TYR A 87 -10.91 -0.91 -0.05
C TYR A 87 -10.02 -0.72 1.19
N THR A 88 -8.78 -0.33 0.97
CA THR A 88 -7.89 0.18 2.01
C THR A 88 -8.22 1.65 2.30
N GLN A 89 -7.81 2.15 3.46
CA GLN A 89 -8.10 3.53 3.89
C GLN A 89 -7.43 4.59 3.00
N HIS A 90 -6.39 4.22 2.26
CA HIS A 90 -5.63 5.08 1.35
C HIS A 90 -5.22 4.29 0.11
N GLY A 91 -5.02 4.98 -1.00
CA GLY A 91 -4.40 4.41 -2.20
C GLY A 91 -2.90 4.19 -2.05
N ASP A 92 -2.24 3.96 -3.17
CA ASP A 92 -0.78 3.79 -3.26
C ASP A 92 -0.26 2.74 -2.28
N ASN A 93 -0.67 1.49 -2.55
CA ASN A 93 -0.39 0.35 -1.69
C ASN A 93 0.98 -0.23 -2.03
N HIS A 94 1.90 -0.20 -1.05
CA HIS A 94 3.29 -0.62 -1.20
C HIS A 94 3.53 -2.08 -0.83
N GLY A 95 2.64 -2.70 -0.08
CA GLY A 95 2.77 -4.11 0.24
C GLY A 95 1.72 -4.62 1.22
N VAL A 96 1.75 -5.95 1.40
CA VAL A 96 0.92 -6.64 2.37
C VAL A 96 1.73 -7.75 3.04
N TRP A 97 1.58 -7.87 4.34
CA TRP A 97 1.99 -9.04 5.08
C TRP A 97 0.77 -9.86 5.46
N ILE A 98 0.86 -11.18 5.33
CA ILE A 98 -0.22 -12.12 5.62
C ILE A 98 0.31 -13.12 6.64
N ASN A 99 -0.42 -13.33 7.73
CA ASN A 99 -0.02 -14.28 8.76
C ASN A 99 0.00 -15.72 8.21
N PRO A 100 1.16 -16.41 8.23
CA PRO A 100 1.28 -17.75 7.68
C PRO A 100 0.46 -18.82 8.43
N ASN A 101 0.04 -18.54 9.66
CA ASN A 101 -0.76 -19.45 10.46
C ASN A 101 -2.27 -19.15 10.41
N ASP A 102 -2.64 -17.94 9.96
CA ASP A 102 -4.03 -17.51 9.80
C ASP A 102 -4.10 -16.37 8.79
N ASN A 103 -4.40 -16.69 7.53
CA ASN A 103 -4.45 -15.74 6.42
C ASN A 103 -5.57 -14.69 6.52
N LYS A 104 -6.41 -14.75 7.54
CA LYS A 104 -7.37 -13.68 7.86
C LYS A 104 -6.69 -12.47 8.51
N ILE A 105 -5.54 -12.69 9.16
CA ILE A 105 -4.76 -11.63 9.81
C ILE A 105 -3.78 -11.06 8.79
N MET A 106 -3.94 -9.79 8.47
CA MET A 106 -3.14 -9.12 7.45
C MET A 106 -2.75 -7.71 7.88
N ILE A 107 -1.63 -7.23 7.37
CA ILE A 107 -1.20 -5.83 7.48
C ILE A 107 -0.94 -5.33 6.06
N ASN A 108 -1.62 -4.27 5.66
CA ASN A 108 -1.36 -3.53 4.43
C ASN A 108 -0.62 -2.24 4.76
N CYS A 109 0.34 -1.84 3.95
CA CYS A 109 1.00 -0.54 4.03
C CYS A 109 0.78 0.26 2.74
N ASN A 110 0.53 1.54 2.90
CA ASN A 110 0.26 2.50 1.84
C ASN A 110 0.72 3.90 2.25
N ASP A 111 0.61 4.89 1.38
CA ASP A 111 1.08 6.25 1.65
C ASP A 111 0.36 6.95 2.81
N GLY A 112 -0.78 6.46 3.25
CA GLY A 112 -1.48 6.95 4.44
C GLY A 112 -1.04 6.27 5.75
N GLY A 113 -0.21 5.22 5.70
CA GLY A 113 0.25 4.46 6.86
C GLY A 113 0.01 2.96 6.75
N ALA A 114 -0.37 2.31 7.84
CA ALA A 114 -0.66 0.88 7.88
C ALA A 114 -2.08 0.57 8.34
N ASN A 115 -2.64 -0.48 7.78
CA ASN A 115 -3.96 -1.00 8.13
C ASN A 115 -3.85 -2.47 8.55
N VAL A 116 -4.57 -2.86 9.58
CA VAL A 116 -4.71 -4.25 10.02
C VAL A 116 -6.08 -4.77 9.63
N SER A 117 -6.12 -5.97 9.07
CA SER A 117 -7.34 -6.74 8.86
C SER A 117 -7.31 -8.02 9.68
N LEU A 118 -8.45 -8.42 10.23
CA LEU A 118 -8.65 -9.67 10.97
C LEU A 118 -9.62 -10.61 10.25
N ASN A 119 -10.04 -10.28 9.04
CA ASN A 119 -11.03 -11.03 8.26
C ASN A 119 -10.66 -11.19 6.78
N GLY A 120 -9.36 -11.27 6.48
CA GLY A 120 -8.86 -11.55 5.12
C GLY A 120 -8.99 -10.38 4.14
N GLY A 121 -8.99 -9.14 4.67
CA GLY A 121 -9.07 -7.93 3.87
C GLY A 121 -10.49 -7.41 3.61
N GLU A 122 -11.53 -8.03 4.23
CA GLU A 122 -12.91 -7.53 4.07
C GLU A 122 -13.11 -6.18 4.75
N THR A 123 -12.48 -6.00 5.91
CA THR A 123 -12.44 -4.72 6.64
C THR A 123 -11.05 -4.43 7.17
N TRP A 124 -10.74 -3.15 7.36
CA TRP A 124 -9.44 -2.66 7.78
C TRP A 124 -9.55 -1.68 8.94
N SER A 125 -8.51 -1.66 9.80
CA SER A 125 -8.38 -0.66 10.86
C SER A 125 -8.25 0.75 10.30
N THR A 126 -8.55 1.76 11.12
CA THR A 126 -8.29 3.16 10.79
C THR A 126 -6.79 3.48 10.74
N GLN A 127 -6.42 4.53 9.98
CA GLN A 127 -5.11 5.18 9.99
C GLN A 127 -5.10 6.48 10.80
N LEU A 128 -6.26 6.96 11.27
CA LEU A 128 -6.38 8.24 11.96
C LEU A 128 -5.65 8.31 13.31
N ASN A 129 -5.15 7.20 13.81
CA ASN A 129 -4.34 7.10 15.02
C ASN A 129 -2.83 6.98 14.75
N GLN A 130 -2.40 7.22 13.52
CA GLN A 130 -1.00 7.14 13.08
C GLN A 130 -0.51 8.53 12.64
N PRO A 131 -0.06 9.39 13.55
CA PRO A 131 0.42 10.73 13.20
C PRO A 131 1.87 10.66 12.66
N THR A 132 2.03 10.16 11.44
CA THR A 132 3.34 9.89 10.83
C THR A 132 3.47 10.55 9.44
N PRO A 133 3.37 11.89 9.32
CA PRO A 133 3.56 12.57 8.04
C PRO A 133 5.05 12.62 7.67
N GLU A 134 5.33 12.64 6.38
CA GLU A 134 6.64 12.99 5.85
C GLU A 134 6.76 14.49 5.65
N PHE A 135 7.73 15.11 6.33
CA PHE A 135 8.02 16.53 6.18
C PHE A 135 9.29 16.75 5.38
N TYR A 136 9.23 17.64 4.39
CA TYR A 136 10.40 17.97 3.57
C TYR A 136 11.35 18.94 4.26
N ARG A 137 10.82 20.02 4.80
CA ARG A 137 11.61 21.08 5.44
C ARG A 137 10.85 21.67 6.60
N LEU A 138 11.59 22.06 7.62
CA LEU A 138 11.06 22.70 8.82
C LEU A 138 11.62 24.12 8.94
N THR A 139 10.74 25.07 9.24
CA THR A 139 11.09 26.41 9.68
C THR A 139 10.31 26.79 10.92
N VAL A 140 10.78 27.83 11.63
CA VAL A 140 10.14 28.34 12.85
C VAL A 140 9.99 29.85 12.76
N ASP A 141 8.97 30.40 13.45
CA ASP A 141 8.82 31.85 13.63
C ASP A 141 9.48 32.34 14.94
N ASN A 142 9.40 33.64 15.19
CA ASN A 142 9.96 34.29 16.37
C ASN A 142 8.91 34.58 17.47
N GLN A 143 7.77 33.93 17.43
CA GLN A 143 6.74 34.09 18.47
C GLN A 143 7.10 33.32 19.73
N PHE A 144 6.39 33.57 20.83
CA PHE A 144 6.47 32.75 22.02
C PHE A 144 5.06 32.37 22.50
N PRO A 145 4.73 31.08 22.59
CA PRO A 145 5.51 29.93 22.05
C PRO A 145 5.69 30.06 20.53
N PHE A 146 6.87 29.67 20.04
CA PHE A 146 7.13 29.69 18.60
C PHE A 146 6.30 28.61 17.88
N ARG A 147 6.04 28.82 16.61
CA ARG A 147 5.41 27.82 15.76
C ARG A 147 6.42 27.22 14.79
N MET A 148 6.20 25.97 14.50
CA MET A 148 6.91 25.19 13.48
C MET A 148 6.03 25.12 12.24
N TYR A 149 6.64 25.25 11.07
CA TYR A 149 5.98 25.17 9.78
C TYR A 149 6.72 24.14 8.91
N ALA A 150 5.98 23.23 8.30
CA ALA A 150 6.57 22.23 7.44
C ALA A 150 5.60 21.79 6.33
N GLY A 151 6.11 21.70 5.09
CA GLY A 151 5.42 21.10 3.97
C GLY A 151 5.39 19.58 4.13
N GLN A 152 4.24 18.97 3.90
CA GLN A 152 4.06 17.52 3.93
C GLN A 152 4.00 16.99 2.50
N GLN A 153 4.58 15.81 2.28
CA GLN A 153 4.43 15.14 1.00
C GLN A 153 2.94 14.88 0.70
N ASP A 154 2.52 15.19 -0.54
CA ASP A 154 1.15 15.00 -1.04
C ASP A 154 0.05 15.64 -0.18
N ASN A 155 0.41 16.54 0.73
CA ASN A 155 -0.49 17.22 1.65
C ASN A 155 -0.21 18.73 1.69
N SER A 156 -0.86 19.41 2.61
CA SER A 156 -0.67 20.84 2.83
C SER A 156 0.54 21.12 3.74
N THR A 157 0.99 22.37 3.76
CA THR A 157 1.91 22.85 4.79
C THR A 157 1.17 22.98 6.12
N ILE A 158 1.72 22.40 7.17
CA ILE A 158 1.17 22.53 8.52
C ILE A 158 1.90 23.61 9.33
N SER A 159 1.16 24.18 10.27
CA SER A 159 1.70 24.98 11.36
C SER A 159 1.33 24.35 12.69
N VAL A 160 2.31 24.09 13.55
CA VAL A 160 2.10 23.55 14.89
C VAL A 160 2.86 24.36 15.92
N THR A 161 2.26 24.63 17.08
CA THR A 161 2.94 25.35 18.17
C THR A 161 3.96 24.46 18.88
N SER A 162 5.08 25.03 19.29
CA SER A 162 6.13 24.35 20.07
C SER A 162 5.67 23.89 21.46
N ARG A 163 4.60 24.49 21.98
CA ARG A 163 3.93 24.10 23.23
C ARG A 163 2.45 24.10 23.02
N GLY A 164 1.81 22.96 23.25
CA GLY A 164 0.35 22.87 23.32
C GLY A 164 -0.17 23.62 24.55
N LEU A 165 -1.33 24.22 24.41
CA LEU A 165 -2.06 24.72 25.57
C LEU A 165 -2.59 23.49 26.35
N PRO A 166 -2.46 23.47 27.69
CA PRO A 166 -2.84 22.28 28.48
C PRO A 166 -4.28 21.81 28.31
N ALA A 167 -5.17 22.70 27.87
CA ALA A 167 -6.59 22.40 27.62
C ALA A 167 -6.90 21.95 26.19
N LEU A 168 -5.91 21.97 25.27
CA LEU A 168 -6.13 21.62 23.86
C LEU A 168 -5.63 20.22 23.57
N THR A 169 -6.42 19.48 22.79
CA THR A 169 -5.99 18.21 22.22
C THR A 169 -4.88 18.44 21.19
N PRO A 170 -4.06 17.44 20.88
CA PRO A 170 -3.07 17.55 19.80
C PRO A 170 -3.65 18.07 18.48
N PHE A 171 -4.89 17.69 18.15
CA PHE A 171 -5.59 18.14 16.95
C PHE A 171 -5.98 19.62 16.92
N GLN A 172 -6.01 20.28 18.07
CA GLN A 172 -6.34 21.72 18.19
C GLN A 172 -5.10 22.62 18.15
N ASN A 173 -3.90 22.06 18.20
CA ASN A 173 -2.65 22.80 18.24
C ASN A 173 -2.03 23.03 16.86
N TRP A 174 -2.58 22.46 15.82
CA TRP A 174 -2.10 22.61 14.46
C TRP A 174 -3.19 23.18 13.54
N PHE A 175 -2.78 23.80 12.46
CA PHE A 175 -3.67 24.22 11.37
C PHE A 175 -2.95 24.15 10.03
N ASN A 176 -3.72 24.08 8.97
CA ASN A 176 -3.23 24.17 7.61
C ASN A 176 -2.77 25.63 7.35
N ALA A 177 -1.49 25.81 7.13
CA ALA A 177 -0.88 27.11 6.84
C ALA A 177 -0.92 27.48 5.35
N GLY A 178 -1.53 26.63 4.52
CA GLY A 178 -1.60 26.81 3.07
C GLY A 178 -0.45 26.11 2.34
N GLY A 179 -0.45 26.26 1.01
CA GLY A 179 0.53 25.60 0.16
C GLY A 179 0.22 24.12 -0.10
N THR A 180 1.08 23.53 -0.91
CA THR A 180 1.21 22.11 -1.14
C THR A 180 2.59 21.68 -0.71
N GLU A 181 3.02 20.50 -1.07
CA GLU A 181 4.40 20.06 -0.86
C GLU A 181 5.41 21.04 -1.50
N CYS A 182 6.46 21.39 -0.80
CA CYS A 182 7.53 22.30 -1.23
C CYS A 182 8.87 21.84 -0.71
#